data_4d2bd80543148093f19206aba9e2e33b
#
_entry.id   4d2bd80543148093f19206aba9e2e33b
#
_cell.length_a   1.000
_cell.length_b   1.000
_cell.length_c   1.000
_cell.angle_alpha   90.00
_cell.angle_beta   90.00
_cell.angle_gamma   90.00
#
_symmetry.space_group_name_H-M   'P 1'
#
loop_
_entity.id
_entity.type
_entity.pdbx_description
1 polymer ?
#
loop_
_entity_poly.entity_id
_entity_poly.type
_entity_poly.pdbx_seq_one_letter_code
_entity_poly.pdbx_strand_id
1 'polypeptide(L)'
;MRLGVLFEPTPATRVGVTYNSQIKLDFRASPEWSGVGPLLSGLLRSRGLFDANVDLGVRVPQGVMASAYHEIDPRWAILGSLGWQQWSRFGRVDVSVDSSNPLNLTTGLDCNDTWHVSAGAQRRLSEASRLNFGVGYDSRFQHNGDVALAMPTNAAWRFAVGAQNQIAKDVDWGLSLSYSRPGRPRRNRGGPVPVALGGRGTVLGSFDSPRIAVLATHLNWSF
;
A
#
# COMPACT_ATOMS: atom_id res chain seq x y z
N MET A 1 0.46 10.34 13.81
CA MET A 1 1.72 11.04 14.15
C MET A 1 2.83 10.50 13.26
N ARG A 2 3.73 11.37 12.78
CA ARG A 2 4.91 10.98 12.01
C ARG A 2 6.15 11.56 12.70
N LEU A 3 7.17 10.73 12.90
CA LEU A 3 8.45 11.11 13.47
C LEU A 3 9.56 10.74 12.50
N GLY A 4 10.61 11.54 12.44
CA GLY A 4 11.79 11.26 11.65
C GLY A 4 13.04 11.80 12.33
N VAL A 5 14.11 11.03 12.21
CA VAL A 5 15.45 11.41 12.67
C VAL A 5 16.40 11.22 11.51
N LEU A 6 17.21 12.23 11.26
CA LEU A 6 18.34 12.17 10.32
C LEU A 6 19.63 12.33 11.12
N PHE A 7 20.55 11.42 10.90
CA PHE A 7 21.88 11.41 11.51
C PHE A 7 22.95 11.43 10.42
N GLU A 8 23.88 12.33 10.53
CA GLU A 8 25.00 12.51 9.59
C GLU A 8 26.33 12.28 10.33
N PRO A 9 26.77 11.01 10.44
CA PRO A 9 28.03 10.68 11.15
C PRO A 9 29.26 11.26 10.46
N THR A 10 29.20 11.45 9.15
CA THR A 10 30.24 12.10 8.35
C THR A 10 29.59 12.92 7.25
N PRO A 11 30.30 13.89 6.61
CA PRO A 11 29.78 14.62 5.46
C PRO A 11 29.36 13.71 4.28
N ALA A 12 29.95 12.51 4.18
CA ALA A 12 29.68 11.53 3.14
C ALA A 12 28.55 10.55 3.48
N THR A 13 28.09 10.50 4.75
CA THR A 13 27.16 9.47 5.22
C THR A 13 25.97 10.08 5.89
N ARG A 14 24.76 9.68 5.46
CA ARG A 14 23.49 10.06 6.06
C ARG A 14 22.66 8.83 6.36
N VAL A 15 22.10 8.77 7.54
CA VAL A 15 21.20 7.69 7.97
C VAL A 15 19.91 8.33 8.48
N GLY A 16 18.79 7.91 7.92
CA GLY A 16 17.49 8.41 8.33
C GLY A 16 16.59 7.27 8.81
N VAL A 17 15.81 7.55 9.86
CA VAL A 17 14.76 6.65 10.34
C VAL A 17 13.47 7.42 10.44
N THR A 18 12.39 6.87 9.88
CA THR A 18 11.05 7.43 9.99
C THR A 18 10.10 6.42 10.60
N TYR A 19 9.22 6.91 11.47
CA TYR A 19 8.12 6.15 12.04
C TYR A 19 6.79 6.85 11.73
N ASN A 20 5.83 6.09 11.24
CA ASN A 20 4.45 6.52 11.06
C ASN A 20 3.58 5.73 12.03
N SER A 21 2.84 6.42 12.91
CA SER A 21 1.93 5.76 13.83
C SER A 21 0.71 5.20 13.11
N GLN A 22 0.10 4.20 13.71
CA GLN A 22 -1.21 3.72 13.32
C GLN A 22 -2.25 4.86 13.39
N ILE A 23 -3.16 4.89 12.42
CA ILE A 23 -4.32 5.79 12.41
C ILE A 23 -5.57 4.92 12.44
N LYS A 24 -6.49 5.22 13.37
CA LYS A 24 -7.81 4.62 13.40
C LYS A 24 -8.77 5.61 12.74
N LEU A 25 -9.49 5.13 11.74
CA LEU A 25 -10.54 5.86 11.06
C LEU A 25 -11.86 5.19 11.41
N ASP A 26 -12.73 5.93 12.06
CA ASP A 26 -14.07 5.47 12.42
C ASP A 26 -15.08 6.22 11.53
N PHE A 27 -15.84 5.44 10.75
CA PHE A 27 -16.90 5.95 9.89
C PHE A 27 -18.24 5.51 10.44
N ARG A 28 -19.19 6.43 10.49
CA ARG A 28 -20.59 6.13 10.78
C ARG A 28 -21.42 6.37 9.53
N ALA A 29 -22.20 5.41 9.15
CA ALA A 29 -23.11 5.47 8.01
C ALA A 29 -24.51 5.06 8.44
N SER A 30 -25.51 5.77 7.94
CA SER A 30 -26.92 5.40 8.05
C SER A 30 -27.38 4.92 6.68
N PRO A 31 -27.53 3.59 6.47
CA PRO A 31 -27.95 3.07 5.17
C PRO A 31 -29.37 3.52 4.85
N GLU A 32 -29.56 4.13 3.68
CA GLU A 32 -30.89 4.41 3.13
C GLU A 32 -31.28 3.29 2.16
N TRP A 33 -32.44 2.68 2.41
CA TRP A 33 -32.96 1.59 1.61
C TRP A 33 -34.04 2.10 0.68
N SER A 34 -33.76 2.19 -0.62
CA SER A 34 -34.72 2.55 -1.68
C SER A 34 -35.00 1.37 -2.60
N GLY A 35 -36.26 1.26 -3.08
CA GLY A 35 -36.67 0.21 -4.00
C GLY A 35 -36.76 -1.20 -3.39
N VAL A 36 -36.81 -1.31 -2.08
CA VAL A 36 -36.87 -2.59 -1.36
C VAL A 36 -38.34 -3.07 -1.31
N GLY A 37 -38.60 -4.25 -1.87
CA GLY A 37 -39.94 -4.82 -1.86
C GLY A 37 -40.41 -5.15 -0.43
N PRO A 38 -41.76 -5.33 -0.23
CA PRO A 38 -42.39 -5.51 1.10
C PRO A 38 -41.82 -6.67 1.92
N LEU A 39 -41.48 -7.77 1.26
CA LEU A 39 -40.92 -8.95 1.92
C LEU A 39 -39.57 -8.70 2.52
N LEU A 40 -38.65 -8.04 1.74
CA LEU A 40 -37.31 -7.74 2.18
C LEU A 40 -37.29 -6.60 3.20
N SER A 41 -38.14 -5.59 3.04
CA SER A 41 -38.30 -4.54 4.05
C SER A 41 -38.82 -5.07 5.39
N GLY A 42 -39.76 -6.01 5.34
CA GLY A 42 -40.24 -6.71 6.55
C GLY A 42 -39.12 -7.52 7.23
N LEU A 43 -38.31 -8.23 6.46
CA LEU A 43 -37.18 -9.00 6.99
C LEU A 43 -36.11 -8.08 7.59
N LEU A 44 -35.77 -6.96 6.93
CA LEU A 44 -34.81 -6.00 7.44
C LEU A 44 -35.29 -5.34 8.74
N ARG A 45 -36.59 -4.99 8.81
CA ARG A 45 -37.21 -4.44 10.04
C ARG A 45 -37.23 -5.47 11.18
N SER A 46 -37.59 -6.72 10.91
CA SER A 46 -37.59 -7.78 11.92
C SER A 46 -36.19 -8.10 12.48
N ARG A 47 -35.16 -7.79 11.71
CA ARG A 47 -33.74 -7.92 12.12
C ARG A 47 -33.16 -6.64 12.69
N GLY A 48 -33.93 -5.54 12.79
CA GLY A 48 -33.45 -4.23 13.24
C GLY A 48 -32.44 -3.58 12.32
N LEU A 49 -32.36 -3.97 11.04
CA LEU A 49 -31.39 -3.50 10.07
C LEU A 49 -31.90 -2.34 9.19
N PHE A 50 -33.20 -2.06 9.23
CA PHE A 50 -33.82 -1.06 8.35
C PHE A 50 -33.44 0.37 8.71
N ASP A 51 -33.36 0.67 9.99
CA ASP A 51 -33.00 2.00 10.53
C ASP A 51 -31.69 1.95 11.35
N ALA A 52 -30.86 0.94 11.09
CA ALA A 52 -29.64 0.71 11.85
C ALA A 52 -28.49 1.62 11.40
N ASN A 53 -27.76 2.18 12.34
CA ASN A 53 -26.47 2.81 12.05
C ASN A 53 -25.38 1.75 11.93
N VAL A 54 -24.49 1.93 10.96
CA VAL A 54 -23.34 1.06 10.75
C VAL A 54 -22.08 1.85 11.10
N ASP A 55 -21.37 1.41 12.11
CA ASP A 55 -20.05 1.93 12.45
C ASP A 55 -18.99 1.04 11.80
N LEU A 56 -18.11 1.66 11.01
CA LEU A 56 -17.04 1.01 10.28
C LEU A 56 -15.69 1.52 10.79
N GLY A 57 -14.92 0.67 11.44
CA GLY A 57 -13.57 0.99 11.91
C GLY A 57 -12.50 0.47 10.96
N VAL A 58 -11.69 1.36 10.38
CA VAL A 58 -10.55 1.00 9.52
C VAL A 58 -9.26 1.47 10.19
N ARG A 59 -8.26 0.59 10.22
CA ARG A 59 -6.95 0.91 10.81
C ARG A 59 -5.90 1.01 9.72
N VAL A 60 -5.34 2.21 9.54
CA VAL A 60 -4.16 2.41 8.70
C VAL A 60 -2.92 1.92 9.45
N PRO A 61 -2.08 1.06 8.86
CA PRO A 61 -0.97 0.44 9.57
C PRO A 61 0.09 1.44 10.01
N GLN A 62 0.73 1.14 11.11
CA GLN A 62 1.99 1.79 11.47
C GLN A 62 3.14 1.24 10.63
N GLY A 63 4.22 1.98 10.55
CA GLY A 63 5.41 1.53 9.84
C GLY A 63 6.67 2.26 10.25
N VAL A 64 7.78 1.60 10.03
CA VAL A 64 9.13 2.12 10.23
C VAL A 64 9.89 1.98 8.91
N MET A 65 10.68 2.97 8.57
CA MET A 65 11.64 2.90 7.47
C MET A 65 12.98 3.47 7.91
N ALA A 66 14.03 2.71 7.71
CA ALA A 66 15.41 3.13 7.86
C ALA A 66 16.05 3.23 6.47
N SER A 67 16.80 4.28 6.23
CA SER A 67 17.50 4.51 4.96
C SER A 67 18.90 5.03 5.22
N ALA A 68 19.83 4.62 4.39
CA ALA A 68 21.21 5.06 4.44
C ALA A 68 21.66 5.54 3.05
N TYR A 69 22.48 6.56 3.06
CA TYR A 69 23.18 7.11 1.89
C TYR A 69 24.65 7.25 2.25
N HIS A 70 25.52 6.81 1.34
CA HIS A 70 26.96 6.92 1.54
C HIS A 70 27.68 7.27 0.21
N GLU A 71 28.46 8.35 0.22
CA GLU A 71 29.35 8.71 -0.87
C GLU A 71 30.63 7.90 -0.77
N ILE A 72 30.86 7.01 -1.72
CA ILE A 72 32.07 6.18 -1.81
C ILE A 72 33.23 7.05 -2.30
N ASP A 73 32.94 7.89 -3.30
CA ASP A 73 33.88 8.83 -3.91
C ASP A 73 33.09 10.05 -4.48
N PRO A 74 33.76 11.10 -5.00
CA PRO A 74 33.08 12.28 -5.56
C PRO A 74 32.11 12.00 -6.72
N ARG A 75 32.18 10.80 -7.31
CA ARG A 75 31.33 10.41 -8.45
C ARG A 75 30.27 9.37 -8.09
N TRP A 76 30.48 8.56 -7.06
CA TRP A 76 29.61 7.46 -6.73
C TRP A 76 29.07 7.53 -5.31
N ALA A 77 27.78 7.29 -5.18
CA ALA A 77 27.13 7.07 -3.91
C ALA A 77 26.27 5.81 -3.96
N ILE A 78 26.12 5.16 -2.84
CA ILE A 78 25.22 4.03 -2.63
C ILE A 78 24.12 4.41 -1.67
N LEU A 79 22.96 3.77 -1.86
CA LEU A 79 21.76 3.97 -1.05
C LEU A 79 21.17 2.63 -0.68
N GLY A 80 20.57 2.57 0.49
CA GLY A 80 19.84 1.39 0.92
C GLY A 80 18.67 1.79 1.80
N SER A 81 17.58 1.02 1.75
CA SER A 81 16.44 1.22 2.64
C SER A 81 15.86 -0.11 3.09
N LEU A 82 15.43 -0.12 4.34
CA LEU A 82 14.69 -1.22 4.96
C LEU A 82 13.42 -0.66 5.59
N GLY A 83 12.28 -1.17 5.18
CA GLY A 83 10.97 -0.74 5.68
C GLY A 83 10.16 -1.90 6.22
N TRP A 84 9.33 -1.62 7.22
CA TRP A 84 8.34 -2.53 7.76
C TRP A 84 7.02 -1.80 7.95
N GLN A 85 5.89 -2.46 7.61
CA GLN A 85 4.55 -1.94 7.79
C GLN A 85 3.63 -3.03 8.36
N GLN A 86 2.88 -2.69 9.41
CA GLN A 86 2.00 -3.61 10.14
C GLN A 86 0.64 -3.75 9.45
N TRP A 87 0.62 -4.33 8.24
CA TRP A 87 -0.62 -4.54 7.48
C TRP A 87 -1.54 -5.62 8.07
N SER A 88 -1.02 -6.49 8.94
CA SER A 88 -1.83 -7.49 9.64
C SER A 88 -3.00 -6.90 10.44
N ARG A 89 -2.91 -5.61 10.78
CA ARG A 89 -4.00 -4.90 11.48
C ARG A 89 -4.97 -4.18 10.55
N PHE A 90 -4.60 -3.94 9.30
CA PHE A 90 -5.46 -3.26 8.32
C PHE A 90 -6.66 -4.11 7.90
N GLY A 91 -6.49 -5.41 7.76
CA GLY A 91 -7.53 -6.34 7.29
C GLY A 91 -8.69 -6.58 8.27
N ARG A 92 -8.61 -6.09 9.49
CA ARG A 92 -9.70 -6.19 10.47
C ARG A 92 -10.57 -4.95 10.34
N VAL A 93 -11.69 -5.13 9.66
CA VAL A 93 -12.76 -4.13 9.60
C VAL A 93 -13.77 -4.50 10.67
N ASP A 94 -13.82 -3.73 11.74
CA ASP A 94 -14.82 -3.90 12.79
C ASP A 94 -16.10 -3.22 12.28
N VAL A 95 -17.10 -4.02 11.96
CA VAL A 95 -18.43 -3.54 11.58
C VAL A 95 -19.36 -3.79 12.76
N SER A 96 -19.82 -2.76 13.42
CA SER A 96 -20.89 -2.82 14.40
C SER A 96 -22.16 -2.24 13.83
N VAL A 97 -23.26 -2.98 13.99
CA VAL A 97 -24.59 -2.52 13.61
C VAL A 97 -25.31 -2.18 14.91
N ASP A 98 -25.57 -0.88 15.09
CA ASP A 98 -26.35 -0.36 16.23
C ASP A 98 -27.84 -0.61 15.93
N SER A 99 -28.32 -1.77 16.32
CA SER A 99 -29.71 -2.21 16.17
C SER A 99 -30.21 -2.83 17.47
N SER A 100 -31.50 -3.04 17.55
CA SER A 100 -32.13 -3.80 18.67
C SER A 100 -31.57 -5.24 18.84
N ASN A 101 -30.77 -5.69 17.86
CA ASN A 101 -30.06 -6.97 17.89
C ASN A 101 -28.62 -6.72 17.37
N PRO A 102 -27.70 -6.23 18.20
CA PRO A 102 -26.38 -5.79 17.76
C PRO A 102 -25.61 -6.96 17.16
N LEU A 103 -25.26 -6.84 15.87
CA LEU A 103 -24.41 -7.75 15.14
C LEU A 103 -23.02 -7.13 15.00
N ASN A 104 -22.06 -7.70 15.68
CA ASN A 104 -20.65 -7.41 15.46
C ASN A 104 -20.09 -8.36 14.41
N LEU A 105 -19.89 -7.85 13.20
CA LEU A 105 -19.28 -8.60 12.11
C LEU A 105 -17.85 -8.07 11.92
N THR A 106 -16.88 -8.83 12.38
CA THR A 106 -15.47 -8.57 12.03
C THR A 106 -15.16 -9.31 10.75
N THR A 107 -15.09 -8.60 9.64
CA THR A 107 -14.57 -9.15 8.38
C THR A 107 -13.05 -8.98 8.36
N GLY A 108 -12.33 -10.08 8.53
CA GLY A 108 -10.87 -10.09 8.41
C GLY A 108 -10.43 -10.36 6.97
N LEU A 109 -9.71 -9.44 6.36
CA LEU A 109 -8.78 -9.79 5.29
C LEU A 109 -7.49 -10.23 6.00
N ASP A 110 -7.08 -11.49 5.82
CA ASP A 110 -5.81 -11.97 6.35
C ASP A 110 -4.66 -11.31 5.59
N CYS A 111 -4.18 -10.20 6.15
CA CYS A 111 -3.05 -9.46 5.63
C CYS A 111 -1.79 -9.78 6.43
N ASN A 112 -0.66 -9.89 5.74
CA ASN A 112 0.65 -10.01 6.38
C ASN A 112 1.26 -8.64 6.60
N ASP A 113 2.09 -8.53 7.63
CA ASP A 113 3.03 -7.42 7.73
C ASP A 113 3.96 -7.46 6.52
N THR A 114 4.27 -6.28 5.99
CA THR A 114 5.11 -6.17 4.80
C THR A 114 6.48 -5.63 5.12
N TRP A 115 7.45 -6.14 4.38
CA TRP A 115 8.83 -5.69 4.38
C TRP A 115 9.18 -5.11 3.02
N HIS A 116 9.92 -4.03 3.04
CA HIS A 116 10.53 -3.40 1.89
C HIS A 116 12.03 -3.39 2.07
N VAL A 117 12.76 -3.86 1.06
CA VAL A 117 14.22 -3.78 1.02
C VAL A 117 14.61 -3.19 -0.31
N SER A 118 15.49 -2.19 -0.31
CA SER A 118 15.99 -1.63 -1.55
C SER A 118 17.47 -1.25 -1.46
N ALA A 119 18.13 -1.32 -2.59
CA ALA A 119 19.48 -0.82 -2.79
C ALA A 119 19.54 0.01 -4.07
N GLY A 120 20.40 1.02 -4.06
CA GLY A 120 20.58 1.91 -5.20
C GLY A 120 22.03 2.40 -5.31
N ALA A 121 22.33 2.89 -6.48
CA ALA A 121 23.58 3.57 -6.76
C ALA A 121 23.29 4.88 -7.51
N GLN A 122 24.01 5.91 -7.18
CA GLN A 122 23.99 7.19 -7.87
C GLN A 122 25.37 7.44 -8.48
N ARG A 123 25.39 7.84 -9.73
CA ARG A 123 26.61 8.26 -10.43
C ARG A 123 26.50 9.71 -10.85
N ARG A 124 27.39 10.54 -10.35
CA ARG A 124 27.56 11.91 -10.81
C ARG A 124 28.37 11.91 -12.12
N LEU A 125 27.76 12.35 -13.21
CA LEU A 125 28.41 12.46 -14.52
C LEU A 125 29.13 13.79 -14.65
N SER A 126 28.54 14.87 -14.12
CA SER A 126 29.06 16.21 -14.03
C SER A 126 28.51 16.89 -12.77
N GLU A 127 28.85 18.15 -12.55
CA GLU A 127 28.24 18.95 -11.48
C GLU A 127 26.71 19.08 -11.64
N ALA A 128 26.24 19.12 -12.89
CA ALA A 128 24.86 19.31 -13.24
C ALA A 128 24.10 18.00 -13.47
N SER A 129 24.76 16.86 -13.71
CA SER A 129 24.12 15.64 -14.20
C SER A 129 24.38 14.44 -13.31
N ARG A 130 23.30 13.68 -13.01
CA ARG A 130 23.34 12.47 -12.18
C ARG A 130 22.51 11.35 -12.82
N LEU A 131 23.02 10.12 -12.71
CA LEU A 131 22.26 8.89 -13.00
C LEU A 131 21.98 8.17 -11.70
N ASN A 132 20.79 7.59 -11.61
CA ASN A 132 20.34 6.83 -10.47
C ASN A 132 19.91 5.43 -10.93
N PHE A 133 20.29 4.42 -10.18
CA PHE A 133 19.92 3.03 -10.39
C PHE A 133 19.35 2.47 -9.10
N GLY A 134 18.33 1.65 -9.19
CA GLY A 134 17.72 1.08 -8.01
C GLY A 134 17.12 -0.30 -8.26
N VAL A 135 17.19 -1.14 -7.24
CA VAL A 135 16.48 -2.39 -7.14
C VAL A 135 15.80 -2.45 -5.79
N GLY A 136 14.57 -2.96 -5.77
CA GLY A 136 13.80 -3.10 -4.55
C GLY A 136 12.98 -4.38 -4.56
N TYR A 137 12.68 -4.85 -3.39
CA TYR A 137 11.80 -5.97 -3.15
C TYR A 137 10.78 -5.61 -2.09
N ASP A 138 9.51 -5.83 -2.41
CA ASP A 138 8.39 -5.71 -1.48
C ASP A 138 7.85 -7.11 -1.17
N SER A 139 7.69 -7.42 0.10
CA SER A 139 7.13 -8.69 0.52
C SER A 139 5.63 -8.75 0.26
N ARG A 140 5.07 -9.93 0.40
CA ARG A 140 3.64 -10.19 0.14
C ARG A 140 2.77 -9.55 1.20
N PHE A 141 1.74 -8.85 0.75
CA PHE A 141 0.70 -8.22 1.57
C PHE A 141 -0.42 -9.21 1.97
N GLN A 142 -0.86 -10.09 1.06
CA GLN A 142 -1.95 -11.04 1.29
C GLN A 142 -1.46 -12.48 1.24
N HIS A 143 -2.14 -13.38 1.98
CA HIS A 143 -1.85 -14.81 1.90
C HIS A 143 -2.22 -15.38 0.53
N ASN A 144 -1.55 -16.47 0.14
CA ASN A 144 -1.93 -17.21 -1.05
C ASN A 144 -3.35 -17.78 -0.85
N GLY A 145 -4.22 -17.52 -1.83
CA GLY A 145 -5.60 -17.94 -1.79
C GLY A 145 -6.58 -16.85 -1.37
N ASP A 146 -6.15 -15.86 -0.59
CA ASP A 146 -6.99 -14.78 -0.06
C ASP A 146 -6.85 -13.45 -0.82
N VAL A 147 -6.27 -13.50 -2.02
CA VAL A 147 -6.03 -12.30 -2.84
C VAL A 147 -7.36 -11.65 -3.24
N ALA A 148 -7.56 -10.40 -2.83
CA ALA A 148 -8.72 -9.62 -3.24
C ALA A 148 -8.66 -9.30 -4.74
N LEU A 149 -9.77 -9.54 -5.47
CA LEU A 149 -9.83 -9.23 -6.92
C LEU A 149 -9.64 -7.73 -7.21
N ALA A 150 -10.11 -6.87 -6.29
CA ALA A 150 -9.97 -5.43 -6.43
C ALA A 150 -8.51 -4.94 -6.21
N MET A 151 -7.68 -5.73 -5.55
CA MET A 151 -6.31 -5.36 -5.20
C MET A 151 -5.39 -6.59 -5.26
N PRO A 152 -5.10 -7.10 -6.48
CA PRO A 152 -4.33 -8.32 -6.67
C PRO A 152 -2.84 -8.07 -6.44
N THR A 153 -2.45 -7.81 -5.20
CA THR A 153 -1.07 -7.53 -4.81
C THR A 153 -0.34 -8.81 -4.41
N ASN A 154 0.93 -8.90 -4.77
CA ASN A 154 1.83 -9.96 -4.35
C ASN A 154 3.22 -9.38 -4.10
N ALA A 155 4.14 -10.21 -3.57
CA ALA A 155 5.53 -9.82 -3.51
C ALA A 155 6.02 -9.34 -4.88
N ALA A 156 6.82 -8.28 -4.91
CA ALA A 156 7.23 -7.65 -6.16
C ALA A 156 8.70 -7.25 -6.15
N TRP A 157 9.37 -7.54 -7.25
CA TRP A 157 10.65 -6.95 -7.57
C TRP A 157 10.43 -5.66 -8.36
N ARG A 158 11.20 -4.63 -8.04
CA ARG A 158 11.20 -3.34 -8.72
C ARG A 158 12.60 -3.00 -9.19
N PHE A 159 12.70 -2.49 -10.40
CA PHE A 159 13.93 -1.99 -10.99
C PHE A 159 13.67 -0.57 -11.45
N ALA A 160 14.61 0.33 -11.22
CA ALA A 160 14.47 1.72 -11.62
C ALA A 160 15.79 2.26 -12.16
N VAL A 161 15.67 3.13 -13.14
CA VAL A 161 16.75 3.96 -13.64
C VAL A 161 16.22 5.38 -13.79
N GLY A 162 17.04 6.36 -13.46
CA GLY A 162 16.68 7.76 -13.58
C GLY A 162 17.87 8.64 -13.94
N ALA A 163 17.59 9.73 -14.60
CA ALA A 163 18.53 10.78 -14.90
C ALA A 163 18.00 12.10 -14.34
N GLN A 164 18.90 12.90 -13.77
CA GLN A 164 18.63 14.26 -13.32
C GLN A 164 19.66 15.17 -13.93
N ASN A 165 19.22 16.34 -14.36
CA ASN A 165 20.11 17.34 -14.92
C ASN A 165 19.66 18.76 -14.55
N GLN A 166 20.60 19.57 -14.08
CA GLN A 166 20.40 20.98 -13.84
C GLN A 166 20.68 21.74 -15.15
N ILE A 167 19.66 22.38 -15.71
CA ILE A 167 19.75 23.13 -16.98
C ILE A 167 20.21 24.55 -16.71
N ALA A 168 19.74 25.13 -15.61
CA ALA A 168 20.10 26.47 -15.17
C ALA A 168 20.29 26.49 -13.65
N LYS A 169 20.77 27.58 -13.08
CA LYS A 169 20.97 27.70 -11.63
C LYS A 169 19.70 27.38 -10.84
N ASP A 170 18.57 27.74 -11.40
CA ASP A 170 17.25 27.67 -10.75
C ASP A 170 16.33 26.61 -11.38
N VAL A 171 16.82 25.84 -12.37
CA VAL A 171 16.00 24.86 -13.11
C VAL A 171 16.70 23.51 -13.15
N ASP A 172 16.07 22.53 -12.57
CA ASP A 172 16.44 21.12 -12.72
C ASP A 172 15.28 20.29 -13.28
N TRP A 173 15.61 19.26 -14.02
CA TRP A 173 14.65 18.27 -14.51
C TRP A 173 15.12 16.86 -14.23
N GLY A 174 14.18 15.96 -14.17
CA GLY A 174 14.48 14.55 -14.04
C GLY A 174 13.53 13.70 -14.83
N LEU A 175 14.04 12.56 -15.26
CA LEU A 175 13.33 11.48 -15.95
C LEU A 175 13.63 10.19 -15.23
N SER A 176 12.62 9.38 -14.98
CA SER A 176 12.80 8.06 -14.38
C SER A 176 11.90 7.03 -15.05
N LEU A 177 12.44 5.83 -15.24
CA LEU A 177 11.73 4.64 -15.68
C LEU A 177 11.81 3.62 -14.56
N SER A 178 10.66 3.12 -14.12
CA SER A 178 10.58 2.01 -13.19
C SER A 178 9.80 0.85 -13.78
N TYR A 179 10.25 -0.35 -13.48
CA TYR A 179 9.62 -1.61 -13.87
C TYR A 179 9.38 -2.46 -12.64
N SER A 180 8.14 -2.86 -12.42
CA SER A 180 7.74 -3.73 -11.33
C SER A 180 7.24 -5.06 -11.88
N ARG A 181 7.74 -6.14 -11.29
CA ARG A 181 7.33 -7.52 -11.57
C ARG A 181 6.74 -8.15 -10.30
N PRO A 182 5.43 -8.00 -10.05
CA PRO A 182 4.75 -8.73 -9.00
C PRO A 182 4.76 -10.24 -9.27
N GLY A 183 4.77 -11.04 -8.20
CA GLY A 183 4.53 -12.47 -8.29
C GLY A 183 3.12 -12.75 -8.83
N ARG A 184 2.85 -13.99 -9.18
CA ARG A 184 1.54 -14.43 -9.70
C ARG A 184 0.56 -14.58 -8.54
N PRO A 185 -0.39 -13.68 -8.34
CA PRO A 185 -1.41 -13.84 -7.33
C PRO A 185 -2.40 -14.94 -7.78
N ARG A 186 -2.74 -15.82 -6.86
CA ARG A 186 -3.76 -16.85 -7.08
C ARG A 186 -4.90 -16.61 -6.11
N ARG A 187 -6.12 -16.67 -6.62
CA ARG A 187 -7.32 -16.65 -5.79
C ARG A 187 -7.91 -18.05 -5.77
N ASN A 188 -8.10 -18.56 -4.57
CA ASN A 188 -8.80 -19.82 -4.31
C ASN A 188 -9.68 -19.64 -3.05
N ARG A 189 -10.66 -18.75 -3.13
CA ARG A 189 -11.56 -18.51 -2.00
C ARG A 189 -13.00 -18.81 -2.41
N GLY A 190 -13.63 -19.72 -1.68
CA GLY A 190 -15.08 -19.86 -1.67
C GLY A 190 -15.73 -18.60 -1.12
N GLY A 191 -16.85 -18.18 -1.71
CA GLY A 191 -17.66 -17.11 -1.11
C GLY A 191 -18.12 -17.51 0.30
N PRO A 192 -18.22 -16.57 1.24
CA PRO A 192 -18.65 -16.86 2.61
C PRO A 192 -20.09 -17.35 2.70
N VAL A 193 -20.89 -17.12 1.64
CA VAL A 193 -22.30 -17.56 1.55
C VAL A 193 -22.45 -18.49 0.36
N PRO A 194 -23.02 -19.70 0.55
CA PRO A 194 -23.36 -20.62 -0.53
C PRO A 194 -24.29 -19.96 -1.57
N VAL A 195 -24.15 -20.35 -2.85
CA VAL A 195 -25.01 -19.83 -3.94
C VAL A 195 -26.49 -20.04 -3.64
N ALA A 196 -26.86 -21.19 -3.05
CA ALA A 196 -28.23 -21.50 -2.64
C ALA A 196 -28.83 -20.52 -1.62
N LEU A 197 -27.98 -19.77 -0.90
CA LEU A 197 -28.39 -18.76 0.09
C LEU A 197 -28.12 -17.32 -0.45
N GLY A 198 -28.03 -17.15 -1.75
CA GLY A 198 -27.78 -15.84 -2.40
C GLY A 198 -26.31 -15.41 -2.43
N GLY A 199 -25.39 -16.30 -2.14
CA GLY A 199 -23.96 -16.05 -2.25
C GLY A 199 -23.48 -16.06 -3.71
N ARG A 200 -22.33 -15.44 -3.96
CA ARG A 200 -21.70 -15.37 -5.30
C ARG A 200 -20.89 -16.60 -5.69
N GLY A 201 -20.86 -17.62 -4.84
CA GLY A 201 -20.12 -18.86 -5.06
C GLY A 201 -18.60 -18.69 -4.93
N THR A 202 -17.87 -19.68 -5.42
CA THR A 202 -16.41 -19.70 -5.40
C THR A 202 -15.88 -19.05 -6.68
N VAL A 203 -15.01 -18.06 -6.52
CA VAL A 203 -14.28 -17.45 -7.65
C VAL A 203 -12.86 -17.97 -7.62
N LEU A 204 -12.52 -18.72 -8.65
CA LEU A 204 -11.17 -19.23 -8.89
C LEU A 204 -10.54 -18.40 -10.02
N GLY A 205 -9.29 -17.98 -9.85
CA GLY A 205 -8.59 -17.23 -10.88
C GLY A 205 -7.11 -17.09 -10.56
N SER A 206 -6.33 -16.90 -11.62
CA SER A 206 -4.92 -16.55 -11.53
C SER A 206 -4.65 -15.35 -12.43
N PHE A 207 -3.73 -14.51 -12.00
CA PHE A 207 -3.22 -13.42 -12.83
C PHE A 207 -1.89 -13.85 -13.41
N ASP A 208 -1.81 -13.91 -14.73
CA ASP A 208 -0.59 -14.31 -15.40
C ASP A 208 0.34 -13.13 -15.60
N SER A 209 1.54 -13.26 -15.03
CA SER A 209 2.69 -12.37 -15.24
C SER A 209 2.36 -10.86 -15.22
N PRO A 210 1.77 -10.33 -14.13
CA PRO A 210 1.50 -8.90 -14.04
C PRO A 210 2.83 -8.11 -14.16
N ARG A 211 2.79 -7.02 -14.90
CA ARG A 211 3.94 -6.14 -15.13
C ARG A 211 3.45 -4.71 -15.07
N ILE A 212 4.23 -3.85 -14.42
CA ILE A 212 3.93 -2.43 -14.33
C ILE A 212 5.19 -1.67 -14.75
N ALA A 213 5.08 -0.86 -15.78
CA ALA A 213 6.11 0.10 -16.17
C ALA A 213 5.58 1.50 -15.94
N VAL A 214 6.39 2.34 -15.28
CA VAL A 214 6.05 3.73 -14.99
C VAL A 214 7.18 4.61 -15.50
N LEU A 215 6.84 5.55 -16.34
CA LEU A 215 7.69 6.66 -16.75
C LEU A 215 7.25 7.90 -15.99
N ALA A 216 8.17 8.54 -15.29
CA ALA A 216 7.90 9.78 -14.57
C ALA A 216 8.92 10.84 -14.95
N THR A 217 8.47 12.08 -15.04
CA THR A 217 9.32 13.25 -15.26
C THR A 217 8.96 14.33 -14.25
N HIS A 218 9.92 15.12 -13.86
CA HIS A 218 9.72 16.29 -13.03
C HIS A 218 10.55 17.48 -13.55
N LEU A 219 10.05 18.65 -13.30
CA LEU A 219 10.73 19.91 -13.51
C LEU A 219 10.59 20.73 -12.23
N ASN A 220 11.71 21.15 -11.66
CA ASN A 220 11.73 22.08 -10.53
C ASN A 220 12.28 23.42 -11.01
N TRP A 221 11.58 24.48 -10.64
CA TRP A 221 12.00 25.83 -10.88
C TRP A 221 11.94 26.62 -9.56
N SER A 222 13.09 27.12 -9.12
CA SER A 222 13.22 27.98 -7.94
C SER A 222 13.31 29.43 -8.39
N PHE A 223 12.54 30.33 -7.80
CA PHE A 223 12.50 31.77 -8.11
C PHE A 223 12.68 32.60 -6.86
#